data_8de2399d25ad338082c5e7546f844fc4
#
_entry.id   8de2399d25ad338082c5e7546f844fc4
#
_cell.length_a   1.000
_cell.length_b   1.000
_cell.length_c   1.000
_cell.angle_alpha   90.00
_cell.angle_beta   90.00
_cell.angle_gamma   90.00
#
_symmetry.space_group_name_H-M   'P 1'
#
loop_
_entity.id
_entity.type
_entity.pdbx_description
1 polymer ?
#
loop_
_entity_poly.entity_id
_entity_poly.type
_entity_poly.pdbx_seq_one_letter_code
_entity_poly.pdbx_strand_id
1 'polypeptide(L)'
;SSAASDVYKRQEHPEENIERIIYRSLRVKKNVVENDEHEQGQRACLNFGHTIGHGIEAVKGVRGRRTNGLFHGECVALGMLPMIEDKSLVRRTRAIYRTLGLPTRTGVDKNKVLSYMQHDKKSTGSTITVIKVPGLGCWRADKIPMTELPALLGIKENED
;
A
#
# COMPACT_ATOMS: atom_id res chain seq x y z
N SER A 1 19.35 5.54 -20.36
CA SER A 1 19.79 6.45 -19.27
C SER A 1 18.97 7.74 -19.16
N SER A 2 18.43 8.28 -20.25
CA SER A 2 17.59 9.49 -20.21
C SER A 2 16.24 9.28 -19.49
N ALA A 3 15.60 8.14 -19.66
CA ALA A 3 14.33 7.82 -19.00
C ALA A 3 14.45 7.72 -17.46
N ALA A 4 15.57 7.20 -16.94
CA ALA A 4 15.81 7.13 -15.50
C ALA A 4 16.05 8.53 -14.89
N SER A 5 16.81 9.38 -15.58
CA SER A 5 17.04 10.78 -15.18
C SER A 5 15.73 11.58 -15.16
N ASP A 6 14.86 11.37 -16.14
CA ASP A 6 13.54 12.00 -16.24
C ASP A 6 12.57 11.56 -15.12
N VAL A 7 12.67 10.29 -14.68
CA VAL A 7 11.89 9.80 -13.54
C VAL A 7 12.39 10.42 -12.23
N TYR A 8 13.71 10.58 -12.06
CA TYR A 8 14.29 11.24 -10.88
C TYR A 8 13.87 12.70 -10.76
N LYS A 9 14.01 13.49 -11.83
CA LYS A 9 13.60 14.92 -11.86
C LYS A 9 12.13 15.14 -11.53
N ARG A 10 11.26 14.21 -11.92
CA ARG A 10 9.81 14.29 -11.61
C ARG A 10 9.46 13.96 -10.16
N GLN A 11 10.35 13.27 -9.45
CA GLN A 11 10.18 12.97 -8.02
C GLN A 11 10.66 14.13 -7.13
N GLU A 12 11.53 15.01 -7.65
CA GLU A 12 12.03 16.18 -6.91
C GLU A 12 11.04 17.35 -6.90
N HIS A 13 10.21 17.50 -7.95
CA HIS A 13 9.21 18.57 -8.09
C HIS A 13 7.85 17.99 -8.51
N PRO A 14 7.16 17.26 -7.61
CA PRO A 14 5.89 16.61 -7.96
C PRO A 14 4.78 17.62 -8.27
N GLU A 15 4.78 18.79 -7.65
CA GLU A 15 3.83 19.88 -7.87
C GLU A 15 3.85 20.40 -9.31
N GLU A 16 5.03 20.46 -9.95
CA GLU A 16 5.19 20.89 -11.34
C GLU A 16 4.75 19.83 -12.36
N ASN A 17 4.60 18.59 -11.90
CA ASN A 17 4.32 17.44 -12.75
C ASN A 17 3.02 16.70 -12.37
N ILE A 18 2.21 17.26 -11.47
CA ILE A 18 1.06 16.55 -10.89
C ILE A 18 0.07 16.07 -11.95
N GLU A 19 -0.28 16.88 -12.93
CA GLU A 19 -1.20 16.50 -14.01
C GLU A 19 -0.67 15.31 -14.81
N ARG A 20 0.62 15.33 -15.11
CA ARG A 20 1.29 14.25 -15.85
C ARG A 20 1.37 12.97 -15.03
N ILE A 21 1.59 13.09 -13.72
CA ILE A 21 1.58 11.95 -12.78
C ILE A 21 0.18 11.34 -12.74
N ILE A 22 -0.86 12.16 -12.57
CA ILE A 22 -2.25 11.73 -12.55
C ILE A 22 -2.63 11.06 -13.88
N TYR A 23 -2.35 11.71 -15.00
CA TYR A 23 -2.66 11.18 -16.33
C TYR A 23 -2.01 9.81 -16.58
N ARG A 24 -0.72 9.67 -16.24
CA ARG A 24 0.00 8.38 -16.40
C ARG A 24 -0.54 7.31 -15.47
N SER A 25 -0.86 7.65 -14.22
CA SER A 25 -1.46 6.72 -13.26
C SER A 25 -2.81 6.23 -13.74
N LEU A 26 -3.65 7.13 -14.26
CA LEU A 26 -4.94 6.78 -14.85
C LEU A 26 -4.79 5.88 -16.08
N ARG A 27 -3.82 6.15 -16.95
CA ARG A 27 -3.53 5.29 -18.11
C ARG A 27 -3.13 3.88 -17.69
N VAL A 28 -2.24 3.75 -16.69
CA VAL A 28 -1.84 2.45 -16.15
C VAL A 28 -3.05 1.72 -15.59
N LYS A 29 -3.85 2.38 -14.75
CA LYS A 29 -5.07 1.81 -14.20
C LYS A 29 -6.04 1.37 -15.28
N LYS A 30 -6.29 2.23 -16.28
CA LYS A 30 -7.15 1.92 -17.42
C LYS A 30 -6.70 0.64 -18.12
N ASN A 31 -5.43 0.58 -18.52
CA ASN A 31 -4.89 -0.59 -19.22
C ASN A 31 -5.03 -1.88 -18.39
N VAL A 32 -4.78 -1.81 -17.09
CA VAL A 32 -4.93 -2.97 -16.20
C VAL A 32 -6.39 -3.43 -16.12
N VAL A 33 -7.34 -2.49 -16.00
CA VAL A 33 -8.77 -2.79 -15.91
C VAL A 33 -9.31 -3.34 -17.23
N GLU A 34 -8.91 -2.75 -18.37
CA GLU A 34 -9.36 -3.20 -19.71
C GLU A 34 -8.82 -4.60 -20.06
N ASN A 35 -7.63 -4.97 -19.56
CA ASN A 35 -7.05 -6.29 -19.78
C ASN A 35 -7.57 -7.36 -18.80
N ASP A 36 -8.21 -6.97 -17.70
CA ASP A 36 -8.75 -7.90 -16.70
C ASP A 36 -9.98 -7.29 -16.01
N GLU A 37 -11.06 -7.19 -16.78
CA GLU A 37 -12.32 -6.59 -16.32
C GLU A 37 -12.91 -7.30 -15.11
N HIS A 38 -12.76 -8.62 -15.03
CA HIS A 38 -13.34 -9.47 -13.97
C HIS A 38 -12.40 -9.74 -12.78
N GLU A 39 -11.24 -9.07 -12.71
CA GLU A 39 -10.26 -9.22 -11.62
C GLU A 39 -9.83 -10.70 -11.37
N GLN A 40 -9.60 -11.43 -12.44
CA GLN A 40 -9.19 -12.84 -12.39
C GLN A 40 -7.67 -13.04 -12.44
N GLY A 41 -6.90 -11.97 -12.59
CA GLY A 41 -5.44 -12.05 -12.75
C GLY A 41 -4.73 -10.72 -12.51
N GLN A 42 -4.34 -10.04 -13.59
CA GLN A 42 -3.47 -8.85 -13.52
C GLN A 42 -4.06 -7.69 -12.70
N ARG A 43 -5.38 -7.52 -12.68
CA ARG A 43 -6.03 -6.45 -11.95
C ARG A 43 -5.82 -6.53 -10.43
N ALA A 44 -5.52 -7.71 -9.90
CA ALA A 44 -5.19 -7.89 -8.50
C ALA A 44 -4.03 -6.97 -8.04
N CYS A 45 -3.12 -6.57 -8.95
CA CYS A 45 -2.03 -5.62 -8.63
C CYS A 45 -2.54 -4.27 -8.12
N LEU A 46 -3.75 -3.86 -8.49
CA LEU A 46 -4.37 -2.61 -8.01
C LEU A 46 -4.72 -2.65 -6.52
N ASN A 47 -4.76 -3.84 -5.91
CA ASN A 47 -4.97 -4.02 -4.48
C ASN A 47 -3.66 -3.88 -3.65
N PHE A 48 -2.55 -3.49 -4.29
CA PHE A 48 -1.29 -3.24 -3.60
C PHE A 48 -1.45 -2.22 -2.47
N GLY A 49 -1.12 -2.63 -1.26
CA GLY A 49 -1.26 -1.83 -0.04
C GLY A 49 -2.67 -1.76 0.55
N HIS A 50 -3.71 -2.18 -0.17
CA HIS A 50 -5.11 -2.04 0.29
C HIS A 50 -5.42 -2.93 1.48
N THR A 51 -4.89 -4.15 1.53
CA THR A 51 -5.18 -5.12 2.60
C THR A 51 -4.85 -4.54 3.99
N ILE A 52 -3.65 -3.99 4.16
CA ILE A 52 -3.26 -3.32 5.42
C ILE A 52 -3.85 -1.90 5.48
N GLY A 53 -3.93 -1.20 4.34
CA GLY A 53 -4.48 0.14 4.25
C GLY A 53 -5.89 0.25 4.82
N HIS A 54 -6.79 -0.67 4.48
CA HIS A 54 -8.15 -0.73 5.03
C HIS A 54 -8.15 -0.99 6.55
N GLY A 55 -7.25 -1.83 7.05
CA GLY A 55 -7.10 -2.02 8.50
C GLY A 55 -6.66 -0.75 9.22
N ILE A 56 -5.73 0.00 8.65
CA ILE A 56 -5.29 1.30 9.17
C ILE A 56 -6.44 2.31 9.12
N GLU A 57 -7.15 2.39 8.01
CA GLU A 57 -8.29 3.28 7.81
C GLU A 57 -9.40 3.05 8.84
N ALA A 58 -9.73 1.79 9.08
CA ALA A 58 -10.76 1.40 10.04
C ALA A 58 -10.41 1.81 11.48
N VAL A 59 -9.14 1.69 11.87
CA VAL A 59 -8.68 2.03 13.23
C VAL A 59 -8.46 3.53 13.41
N LYS A 60 -7.90 4.21 12.39
CA LYS A 60 -7.56 5.65 12.46
C LYS A 60 -8.75 6.55 12.16
N GLY A 61 -9.72 6.04 11.42
CA GLY A 61 -10.82 6.81 10.85
C GLY A 61 -10.41 7.62 9.62
N VAL A 62 -11.39 7.94 8.80
CA VAL A 62 -11.21 8.76 7.61
C VAL A 62 -11.09 10.23 8.00
N ARG A 63 -10.14 10.96 7.41
CA ARG A 63 -10.00 12.40 7.62
C ARG A 63 -11.26 13.14 7.13
N GLY A 64 -11.85 13.94 8.02
CA GLY A 64 -13.02 14.74 7.74
C GLY A 64 -13.07 15.99 8.61
N ARG A 65 -14.13 16.80 8.50
CA ARG A 65 -14.28 18.04 9.27
C ARG A 65 -14.23 17.85 10.81
N ARG A 66 -14.47 16.64 11.32
CA ARG A 66 -14.56 16.31 12.74
C ARG A 66 -13.56 15.24 13.21
N THR A 67 -12.70 14.72 12.31
CA THR A 67 -11.79 13.64 12.63
C THR A 67 -10.38 13.95 12.14
N ASN A 68 -9.37 13.73 12.98
CA ASN A 68 -7.94 13.76 12.63
C ASN A 68 -7.49 12.42 12.01
N GLY A 69 -8.35 11.77 11.25
CA GLY A 69 -8.04 10.54 10.53
C GLY A 69 -7.02 10.74 9.41
N LEU A 70 -6.77 9.68 8.68
CA LEU A 70 -5.97 9.70 7.45
C LEU A 70 -6.88 9.67 6.22
N PHE A 71 -6.42 10.24 5.12
CA PHE A 71 -7.09 10.01 3.84
C PHE A 71 -6.90 8.55 3.41
N HIS A 72 -7.85 8.00 2.65
CA HIS A 72 -7.76 6.64 2.13
C HIS A 72 -6.42 6.37 1.43
N GLY A 73 -5.98 7.27 0.54
CA GLY A 73 -4.69 7.13 -0.15
C GLY A 73 -3.47 7.14 0.79
N GLU A 74 -3.54 7.86 1.92
CA GLU A 74 -2.49 7.84 2.96
C GLU A 74 -2.44 6.47 3.66
N CYS A 75 -3.61 5.88 3.94
CA CYS A 75 -3.70 4.54 4.51
C CYS A 75 -3.16 3.47 3.56
N VAL A 76 -3.51 3.55 2.27
CA VAL A 76 -2.99 2.65 1.23
C VAL A 76 -1.48 2.81 1.08
N ALA A 77 -0.96 4.04 1.04
CA ALA A 77 0.48 4.31 0.96
C ALA A 77 1.24 3.67 2.14
N LEU A 78 0.71 3.79 3.35
CA LEU A 78 1.26 3.11 4.53
C LEU A 78 1.20 1.58 4.41
N GLY A 79 0.12 1.05 3.87
CA GLY A 79 -0.07 -0.37 3.64
C GLY A 79 0.84 -0.95 2.55
N MET A 80 1.34 -0.14 1.61
CA MET A 80 2.31 -0.55 0.60
C MET A 80 3.68 -0.90 1.20
N LEU A 81 4.13 -0.14 2.20
CA LEU A 81 5.50 -0.25 2.73
C LEU A 81 5.89 -1.65 3.21
N PRO A 82 5.06 -2.36 4.00
CA PRO A 82 5.37 -3.73 4.43
C PRO A 82 5.24 -4.78 3.33
N MET A 83 4.63 -4.43 2.20
CA MET A 83 4.47 -5.32 1.05
C MET A 83 5.65 -5.27 0.07
N ILE A 84 6.55 -4.30 0.21
CA ILE A 84 7.77 -4.19 -0.60
C ILE A 84 8.88 -5.01 0.06
N GLU A 85 9.42 -5.99 -0.65
CA GLU A 85 10.47 -6.89 -0.14
C GLU A 85 11.88 -6.31 -0.32
N ASP A 86 12.12 -5.56 -1.40
CA ASP A 86 13.40 -4.88 -1.63
C ASP A 86 13.58 -3.69 -0.68
N LYS A 87 14.57 -3.81 0.21
CA LYS A 87 14.90 -2.76 1.20
C LYS A 87 15.33 -1.43 0.55
N SER A 88 15.94 -1.46 -0.63
CA SER A 88 16.34 -0.26 -1.35
C SER A 88 15.11 0.46 -1.90
N LEU A 89 14.16 -0.30 -2.44
CA LEU A 89 12.88 0.21 -2.92
C LEU A 89 12.03 0.78 -1.76
N VAL A 90 12.02 0.15 -0.58
CA VAL A 90 11.35 0.72 0.61
C VAL A 90 11.94 2.08 0.98
N ARG A 91 13.29 2.20 1.00
CA ARG A 91 13.95 3.49 1.31
C ARG A 91 13.58 4.56 0.29
N ARG A 92 13.60 4.22 -1.00
CA ARG A 92 13.21 5.12 -2.10
C ARG A 92 11.74 5.53 -1.99
N THR A 93 10.84 4.60 -1.76
CA THR A 93 9.40 4.86 -1.58
C THR A 93 9.16 5.81 -0.40
N ARG A 94 9.84 5.60 0.74
CA ARG A 94 9.74 6.51 1.89
C ARG A 94 10.27 7.92 1.59
N ALA A 95 11.31 8.06 0.76
CA ALA A 95 11.81 9.36 0.33
C ALA A 95 10.76 10.08 -0.52
N ILE A 96 10.15 9.39 -1.48
CA ILE A 96 9.04 9.94 -2.29
C ILE A 96 7.86 10.36 -1.41
N TYR A 97 7.49 9.55 -0.42
CA TYR A 97 6.39 9.89 0.48
C TYR A 97 6.67 11.20 1.24
N ARG A 98 7.90 11.40 1.74
CA ARG A 98 8.28 12.67 2.39
C ARG A 98 8.16 13.86 1.45
N THR A 99 8.62 13.73 0.21
CA THR A 99 8.51 14.80 -0.80
C THR A 99 7.04 15.15 -1.11
N LEU A 100 6.17 14.13 -1.13
CA LEU A 100 4.73 14.30 -1.38
C LEU A 100 3.92 14.68 -0.13
N GLY A 101 4.55 14.84 1.03
CA GLY A 101 3.85 15.08 2.29
C GLY A 101 3.03 13.89 2.80
N LEU A 102 3.26 12.68 2.27
CA LEU A 102 2.58 11.47 2.71
C LEU A 102 3.19 10.93 4.02
N PRO A 103 2.39 10.30 4.88
CA PRO A 103 2.90 9.70 6.10
C PRO A 103 3.84 8.51 5.80
N THR A 104 4.93 8.41 6.55
CA THR A 104 5.88 7.29 6.48
C THR A 104 5.77 6.32 7.66
N ARG A 105 4.94 6.66 8.65
CA ARG A 105 4.63 5.86 9.84
C ARG A 105 3.14 5.96 10.12
N THR A 106 2.55 4.88 10.60
CA THR A 106 1.11 4.83 10.83
C THR A 106 0.66 5.66 12.03
N GLY A 107 1.47 5.74 13.09
CA GLY A 107 1.05 6.28 14.37
C GLY A 107 -0.20 5.59 14.95
N VAL A 108 -0.53 4.39 14.46
CA VAL A 108 -1.70 3.59 14.85
C VAL A 108 -1.22 2.40 15.65
N ASP A 109 -2.03 1.99 16.61
CA ASP A 109 -1.82 0.74 17.34
C ASP A 109 -1.98 -0.45 16.38
N LYS A 110 -0.87 -1.13 16.12
CA LYS A 110 -0.80 -2.26 15.21
C LYS A 110 -1.67 -3.43 15.66
N ASN A 111 -1.82 -3.63 16.97
CA ASN A 111 -2.67 -4.69 17.53
C ASN A 111 -4.14 -4.43 17.22
N LYS A 112 -4.57 -3.15 17.24
CA LYS A 112 -5.93 -2.78 16.83
C LYS A 112 -6.14 -3.03 15.34
N VAL A 113 -5.14 -2.71 14.50
CA VAL A 113 -5.20 -3.00 13.05
C VAL A 113 -5.32 -4.50 12.83
N LEU A 114 -4.48 -5.31 13.50
CA LEU A 114 -4.52 -6.76 13.44
C LEU A 114 -5.87 -7.32 13.87
N SER A 115 -6.38 -6.87 15.02
CA SER A 115 -7.69 -7.29 15.54
C SER A 115 -8.81 -7.00 14.55
N TYR A 116 -8.82 -5.79 13.96
CA TYR A 116 -9.81 -5.44 12.93
C TYR A 116 -9.73 -6.36 11.72
N MET A 117 -8.53 -6.58 11.19
CA MET A 117 -8.34 -7.46 10.01
C MET A 117 -8.76 -8.90 10.28
N GLN A 118 -8.51 -9.40 11.50
CA GLN A 118 -8.93 -10.74 11.92
C GLN A 118 -10.46 -10.85 12.07
N HIS A 119 -11.13 -9.81 12.59
CA HIS A 119 -12.58 -9.80 12.74
C HIS A 119 -13.30 -9.72 11.39
N ASP A 120 -12.84 -8.86 10.50
CA ASP A 120 -13.41 -8.71 9.16
C ASP A 120 -13.34 -10.02 8.34
N LYS A 121 -12.30 -10.83 8.56
CA LYS A 121 -12.03 -12.09 7.85
C LYS A 121 -12.56 -13.36 8.52
N LYS A 122 -13.10 -13.30 9.74
CA LYS A 122 -13.69 -14.49 10.39
C LYS A 122 -14.83 -15.13 9.58
N SER A 123 -15.46 -14.36 8.72
CA SER A 123 -16.51 -14.84 7.79
C SER A 123 -15.98 -15.42 6.48
N THR A 124 -14.69 -15.25 6.14
CA THR A 124 -14.13 -15.55 4.81
C THR A 124 -13.01 -16.60 4.78
N GLY A 125 -12.54 -17.10 5.93
CA GLY A 125 -11.57 -18.18 6.01
C GLY A 125 -10.26 -17.84 6.73
N SER A 126 -9.35 -18.83 6.81
CA SER A 126 -8.08 -18.74 7.56
C SER A 126 -6.93 -18.05 6.81
N THR A 127 -7.18 -17.59 5.59
CA THR A 127 -6.15 -16.99 4.72
C THR A 127 -6.58 -15.65 4.15
N ILE A 128 -5.60 -14.82 3.79
CA ILE A 128 -5.81 -13.51 3.17
C ILE A 128 -4.87 -13.34 1.98
N THR A 129 -5.37 -12.74 0.91
CA THR A 129 -4.52 -12.41 -0.25
C THR A 129 -3.87 -11.05 -0.04
N VAL A 130 -2.57 -10.98 -0.23
CA VAL A 130 -1.75 -9.77 -0.20
C VAL A 130 -0.98 -9.62 -1.50
N ILE A 131 -0.78 -8.39 -1.94
CA ILE A 131 0.05 -8.10 -3.11
C ILE A 131 1.44 -7.71 -2.63
N LYS A 132 2.43 -8.55 -2.94
CA LYS A 132 3.84 -8.31 -2.62
C LYS A 132 4.60 -7.80 -3.83
N VAL A 133 5.59 -6.94 -3.57
CA VAL A 133 6.47 -6.33 -4.59
C VAL A 133 7.91 -6.70 -4.28
N PRO A 134 8.44 -7.78 -4.90
CA PRO A 134 9.82 -8.19 -4.75
C PRO A 134 10.82 -7.14 -5.25
N GLY A 135 10.45 -6.39 -6.26
CA GLY A 135 11.27 -5.34 -6.88
C GLY A 135 10.45 -4.46 -7.81
N LEU A 136 11.09 -3.41 -8.33
CA LEU A 136 10.42 -2.46 -9.22
C LEU A 136 9.94 -3.16 -10.51
N GLY A 137 8.65 -2.99 -10.82
CA GLY A 137 8.01 -3.60 -11.99
C GLY A 137 7.61 -5.07 -11.81
N CYS A 138 7.87 -5.66 -10.63
CA CYS A 138 7.50 -7.04 -10.31
C CYS A 138 6.51 -7.07 -9.16
N TRP A 139 5.49 -7.89 -9.29
CA TRP A 139 4.51 -8.12 -8.23
C TRP A 139 4.02 -9.57 -8.24
N ARG A 140 3.47 -10.03 -7.13
CA ARG A 140 2.76 -11.29 -7.01
C ARG A 140 1.62 -11.19 -6.00
N ALA A 141 0.59 -12.02 -6.20
CA ALA A 141 -0.47 -12.20 -5.24
C ALA A 141 -0.17 -13.44 -4.37
N ASP A 142 0.08 -13.24 -3.10
CA ASP A 142 0.36 -14.30 -2.14
C ASP A 142 -0.88 -14.54 -1.27
N LYS A 143 -1.32 -15.77 -1.17
CA LYS A 143 -2.35 -16.19 -0.23
C LYS A 143 -1.66 -16.67 1.04
N ILE A 144 -1.70 -15.85 2.08
CA ILE A 144 -1.00 -16.11 3.35
C ILE A 144 -1.98 -16.47 4.46
N PRO A 145 -1.58 -17.31 5.44
CA PRO A 145 -2.36 -17.54 6.63
C PRO A 145 -2.52 -16.27 7.47
N MET A 146 -3.64 -16.13 8.15
CA MET A 146 -3.90 -14.99 9.05
C MET A 146 -2.88 -14.91 10.20
N THR A 147 -2.23 -16.02 10.53
CA THR A 147 -1.15 -16.09 11.52
C THR A 147 0.13 -15.34 11.10
N GLU A 148 0.33 -15.06 9.83
CA GLU A 148 1.46 -14.28 9.33
C GLU A 148 1.24 -12.76 9.38
N LEU A 149 0.01 -12.29 9.62
CA LEU A 149 -0.31 -10.86 9.67
C LEU A 149 0.47 -10.09 10.75
N PRO A 150 0.69 -10.63 11.98
CA PRO A 150 1.50 -9.94 12.97
C PRO A 150 2.89 -9.60 12.45
N ALA A 151 3.57 -10.54 11.81
CA ALA A 151 4.90 -10.35 11.25
C ALA A 151 4.91 -9.27 10.15
N LEU A 152 3.90 -9.27 9.25
CA LEU A 152 3.73 -8.25 8.22
C LEU A 152 3.50 -6.84 8.80
N LEU A 153 2.76 -6.75 9.88
CA LEU A 153 2.56 -5.49 10.60
C LEU A 153 3.80 -5.09 11.42
N GLY A 154 4.81 -5.96 11.52
CA GLY A 154 5.99 -5.76 12.36
C GLY A 154 5.62 -5.75 13.85
N ILE A 155 4.67 -6.56 14.22
CA ILE A 155 4.39 -6.94 15.62
C ILE A 155 5.37 -8.07 15.95
N LYS A 156 6.19 -7.86 16.98
CA LYS A 156 7.06 -8.90 17.49
C LYS A 156 6.21 -9.88 18.30
N GLU A 157 6.39 -11.17 18.08
CA GLU A 157 5.95 -12.16 19.04
C GLU A 157 6.73 -11.90 20.33
N ASN A 158 6.04 -11.79 21.46
CA ASN A 158 6.72 -11.78 22.74
C ASN A 158 7.35 -13.16 22.88
N GLU A 159 8.68 -13.22 22.90
CA GLU A 159 9.40 -14.38 23.39
C GLU A 159 9.08 -14.47 24.89
N ASP A 160 8.18 -15.40 25.25
CA ASP A 160 7.94 -15.81 26.63
C ASP A 160 9.14 -16.62 27.14
#